data_0a6688159ad0ba1cac30ef82ac5c2573
#
_entry.id   0a6688159ad0ba1cac30ef82ac5c2573
#
_cell.length_a   1.000
_cell.length_b   1.000
_cell.length_c   1.000
_cell.angle_alpha   90.00
_cell.angle_beta   90.00
_cell.angle_gamma   90.00
#
_symmetry.space_group_name_H-M   'P 1'
#
loop_
_entity.id
_entity.type
_entity.pdbx_description
1 polymer ?
#
loop_
_entity_poly.entity_id
_entity_poly.type
_entity_poly.pdbx_seq_one_letter_code
_entity_poly.pdbx_strand_id
1 'polypeptide(L)'
;MMSSKPQKRRGKPAEKGQQRRKQRNSDAGGQTVKHQSSQRGGRQDVAPNAEKRTRQAEPQWIAMKEGARPAERLPRILESVSADGFHLIDSGHGLKLEQYGNYRIVRPEAQALWPPLLDDKVWQSADAIFTGDTDEDGMGRWRFPHAALGETWPLEIMGIDFLGRFTSFRHVGIFPEQIAHWQWMRDVLKANEQKKRGEPLKVLNLFGYTGVASLVAAAAGAAVTHVDASKKAIGWARENQALSGLGDKPVRWICEDAMKFIEREERRGNHYDIILTDPPKFGRGPNGEVWHLFEHLPRMLDLCRSILKPDALGLVLTAYSIRASFYSVHELMMETMRGFGGIVESGELVIREGGEDGKTPGRALSTSLYARWVPA
;
A
#
# COMPACT_ATOMS: atom_id res chain seq x y z
N MET A 1 -40.39 -50.40 -24.22
CA MET A 1 -39.58 -51.46 -24.90
C MET A 1 -38.17 -51.29 -24.29
N MET A 2 -37.84 -52.15 -23.39
CA MET A 2 -36.78 -53.17 -23.39
C MET A 2 -35.39 -52.53 -23.30
N SER A 3 -34.78 -52.59 -22.10
CA SER A 3 -33.97 -53.70 -21.58
C SER A 3 -32.56 -53.65 -22.22
N SER A 4 -31.45 -53.62 -21.57
CA SER A 4 -30.94 -54.42 -20.44
C SER A 4 -29.53 -54.00 -20.01
N LYS A 5 -29.25 -54.03 -18.74
CA LYS A 5 -27.92 -54.32 -18.11
C LYS A 5 -27.61 -55.84 -18.26
N PRO A 6 -26.50 -56.45 -17.81
CA PRO A 6 -25.44 -56.04 -16.88
C PRO A 6 -24.06 -56.73 -17.04
N GLN A 7 -23.24 -56.63 -15.99
CA GLN A 7 -22.23 -57.55 -15.40
C GLN A 7 -20.75 -57.16 -15.52
N LYS A 8 -20.04 -56.89 -14.47
CA LYS A 8 -19.45 -57.58 -13.28
C LYS A 8 -18.26 -58.48 -13.64
N ARG A 9 -17.11 -58.22 -13.00
CA ARG A 9 -16.30 -59.08 -12.14
C ARG A 9 -14.89 -58.49 -11.97
N ARG A 10 -14.43 -58.18 -10.75
CA ARG A 10 -13.80 -58.95 -9.66
C ARG A 10 -12.33 -59.25 -9.91
N GLY A 11 -11.48 -58.87 -8.92
CA GLY A 11 -10.32 -59.64 -8.49
C GLY A 11 -9.31 -58.84 -7.70
N LYS A 12 -9.31 -58.89 -6.37
CA LYS A 12 -8.17 -58.76 -5.43
C LYS A 12 -7.48 -60.12 -5.32
N PRO A 13 -6.34 -60.37 -4.62
CA PRO A 13 -5.79 -59.80 -3.39
C PRO A 13 -4.24 -59.65 -3.36
N ALA A 14 -3.65 -58.89 -2.48
CA ALA A 14 -3.02 -59.07 -1.17
C ALA A 14 -1.81 -60.05 -1.05
N GLU A 15 -0.74 -59.57 -0.39
CA GLU A 15 0.04 -60.19 0.73
C GLU A 15 1.34 -59.40 0.93
N LYS A 16 1.63 -58.86 2.08
CA LYS A 16 2.17 -59.33 3.39
C LYS A 16 3.69 -59.61 3.40
N GLY A 17 4.34 -59.07 4.38
CA GLY A 17 5.61 -59.58 4.98
C GLY A 17 6.43 -58.46 5.64
N GLN A 18 6.24 -58.14 6.86
CA GLN A 18 6.86 -58.61 8.14
C GLN A 18 8.26 -58.04 8.40
N GLN A 19 8.33 -57.16 9.34
CA GLN A 19 9.06 -57.17 10.66
C GLN A 19 10.46 -57.77 10.72
N ARG A 20 11.41 -56.98 11.26
CA ARG A 20 12.30 -57.47 12.34
C ARG A 20 12.84 -56.32 13.21
N ARG A 21 12.43 -56.38 14.46
CA ARG A 21 13.04 -55.84 15.68
C ARG A 21 14.36 -56.54 15.98
N LYS A 22 15.36 -55.85 16.51
CA LYS A 22 16.24 -56.42 17.55
C LYS A 22 16.74 -55.33 18.50
N GLN A 23 16.57 -55.65 19.74
CA GLN A 23 16.90 -54.97 20.96
C GLN A 23 18.27 -55.45 21.52
N ARG A 24 18.77 -54.65 22.52
CA ARG A 24 19.67 -54.98 23.65
C ARG A 24 21.19 -54.97 23.34
N ASN A 25 22.11 -54.56 24.23
CA ASN A 25 22.13 -54.40 25.71
C ASN A 25 23.28 -53.44 26.05
N SER A 26 23.14 -52.62 27.07
CA SER A 26 23.83 -52.45 28.34
C SER A 26 25.25 -53.06 28.46
N ASP A 27 26.23 -52.30 28.98
CA ASP A 27 26.74 -52.46 30.32
C ASP A 27 27.78 -51.41 30.71
N ALA A 28 27.86 -51.24 31.98
CA ALA A 28 28.51 -50.34 32.88
C ALA A 28 30.04 -50.51 33.04
N GLY A 29 30.65 -49.48 33.58
CA GLY A 29 31.81 -49.75 34.46
C GLY A 29 32.94 -48.74 34.40
N GLY A 30 33.13 -48.01 35.52
CA GLY A 30 34.44 -47.93 36.13
C GLY A 30 35.14 -46.54 36.11
N GLN A 31 35.13 -45.95 37.25
CA GLN A 31 35.92 -44.83 37.74
C GLN A 31 37.43 -44.96 37.44
N THR A 32 38.10 -43.81 37.20
CA THR A 32 39.31 -43.48 38.00
C THR A 32 39.68 -41.99 37.83
N VAL A 33 39.83 -41.33 38.96
CA VAL A 33 40.34 -39.99 39.16
C VAL A 33 41.86 -40.01 38.99
N LYS A 34 42.42 -39.04 38.24
CA LYS A 34 43.79 -38.54 38.52
C LYS A 34 43.89 -37.06 38.20
N HIS A 35 44.22 -36.29 39.22
CA HIS A 35 44.73 -34.92 39.16
C HIS A 35 46.06 -34.86 38.41
N GLN A 36 46.24 -33.83 37.57
CA GLN A 36 47.47 -33.02 37.55
C GLN A 36 47.33 -31.79 36.63
N SER A 37 47.45 -30.67 37.26
CA SER A 37 48.27 -29.49 37.05
C SER A 37 48.33 -28.84 35.63
N SER A 38 47.84 -27.62 35.61
CA SER A 38 48.37 -26.37 35.06
C SER A 38 49.04 -26.42 33.67
N GLN A 39 48.43 -25.73 32.71
CA GLN A 39 49.16 -24.76 31.87
C GLN A 39 48.21 -23.71 31.27
N ARG A 40 48.70 -22.46 31.27
CA ARG A 40 48.11 -21.25 30.76
C ARG A 40 47.81 -21.39 29.27
N GLY A 41 46.58 -21.17 28.85
CA GLY A 41 46.20 -21.08 27.45
C GLY A 41 45.34 -19.86 27.23
N GLY A 42 45.77 -18.99 26.34
CA GLY A 42 45.32 -17.63 26.10
C GLY A 42 43.81 -17.45 25.97
N ARG A 43 43.35 -16.37 26.55
CA ARG A 43 42.09 -15.74 26.18
C ARG A 43 42.15 -15.38 24.70
N GLN A 44 41.43 -16.11 23.88
CA GLN A 44 41.00 -15.59 22.60
C GLN A 44 39.94 -14.55 22.88
N ASP A 45 40.30 -13.27 22.70
CA ASP A 45 39.37 -12.17 22.61
C ASP A 45 38.47 -12.44 21.38
N VAL A 46 37.27 -12.92 21.65
CA VAL A 46 36.19 -12.90 20.65
C VAL A 46 35.82 -11.42 20.50
N ALA A 47 36.37 -10.79 19.48
CA ALA A 47 35.97 -9.48 19.07
C ALA A 47 34.44 -9.47 18.89
N PRO A 48 33.72 -8.46 19.46
CA PRO A 48 32.30 -8.37 19.23
C PRO A 48 32.05 -8.23 17.73
N ASN A 49 31.18 -9.09 17.25
CA ASN A 49 30.67 -9.09 15.88
C ASN A 49 30.21 -7.66 15.56
N ALA A 50 31.05 -6.91 14.87
CA ALA A 50 30.70 -5.59 14.38
C ALA A 50 29.55 -5.81 13.40
N GLU A 51 28.31 -5.61 13.88
CA GLU A 51 27.14 -5.46 13.03
C GLU A 51 27.58 -4.58 11.86
N LYS A 52 27.53 -5.14 10.68
CA LYS A 52 27.69 -4.39 9.44
C LYS A 52 26.58 -3.33 9.45
N ARG A 53 26.89 -2.14 9.99
CA ARG A 53 26.08 -0.95 9.72
C ARG A 53 26.03 -0.87 8.20
N THR A 54 24.92 -1.27 7.62
CA THR A 54 24.61 -0.94 6.24
C THR A 54 24.76 0.58 6.15
N ARG A 55 25.78 1.04 5.41
CA ARG A 55 25.89 2.45 5.07
C ARG A 55 24.55 2.83 4.44
N GLN A 56 23.79 3.67 5.12
CA GLN A 56 22.66 4.33 4.49
C GLN A 56 23.22 5.06 3.27
N ALA A 57 22.67 4.83 2.11
CA ALA A 57 23.04 5.57 0.93
C ALA A 57 22.76 7.06 1.18
N GLU A 58 23.59 7.92 0.63
CA GLU A 58 23.40 9.35 0.78
C GLU A 58 22.14 9.78 0.01
N PRO A 59 21.33 10.71 0.55
CA PRO A 59 20.17 11.23 -0.14
C PRO A 59 20.52 11.83 -1.49
N GLN A 60 19.66 11.63 -2.47
CA GLN A 60 19.80 12.20 -3.81
C GLN A 60 19.33 13.65 -3.82
N TRP A 61 20.19 14.54 -3.32
CA TRP A 61 19.88 15.96 -3.21
C TRP A 61 19.59 16.60 -4.57
N ILE A 62 18.64 17.54 -4.56
CA ILE A 62 18.32 18.35 -5.74
C ILE A 62 19.03 19.71 -5.67
N ALA A 63 19.34 20.27 -6.84
CA ALA A 63 19.84 21.63 -6.92
C ALA A 63 18.74 22.65 -6.57
N MET A 64 19.16 23.77 -5.94
CA MET A 64 18.27 24.88 -5.71
C MET A 64 17.74 25.42 -7.05
N LYS A 65 16.43 25.66 -7.11
CA LYS A 65 15.79 26.25 -8.30
C LYS A 65 15.68 27.74 -8.17
N GLU A 66 15.68 28.41 -9.30
CA GLU A 66 15.47 29.86 -9.37
C GLU A 66 13.97 30.20 -9.25
N GLY A 67 13.69 31.46 -8.93
CA GLY A 67 12.33 32.01 -8.85
C GLY A 67 11.73 32.01 -7.45
N ALA A 68 10.50 32.49 -7.35
CA ALA A 68 9.78 32.57 -6.10
C ALA A 68 9.23 31.19 -5.68
N ARG A 69 9.11 30.98 -4.37
CA ARG A 69 8.38 29.85 -3.81
C ARG A 69 6.89 30.01 -4.15
N PRO A 70 6.13 28.91 -4.34
CA PRO A 70 4.67 28.97 -4.40
C PRO A 70 4.07 29.59 -3.16
N ALA A 71 2.81 30.02 -3.23
CA ALA A 71 2.03 30.33 -2.04
C ALA A 71 1.80 29.04 -1.23
N GLU A 72 1.50 29.18 0.07
CA GLU A 72 1.29 28.04 0.96
C GLU A 72 -0.09 28.08 1.63
N ARG A 73 -0.63 26.90 1.94
CA ARG A 73 -1.82 26.71 2.78
C ARG A 73 -1.53 25.63 3.82
N LEU A 74 -1.35 26.05 5.07
CA LEU A 74 -0.93 25.22 6.19
C LEU A 74 -1.66 25.53 7.50
N PRO A 75 -1.83 24.52 8.36
CA PRO A 75 -1.98 23.11 8.00
C PRO A 75 -3.34 22.87 7.33
N ARG A 76 -3.43 21.88 6.45
CA ARG A 76 -4.71 21.50 5.87
C ARG A 76 -5.00 20.03 6.14
N ILE A 77 -6.03 19.76 6.90
CA ILE A 77 -6.52 18.41 7.16
C ILE A 77 -7.51 18.05 6.04
N LEU A 78 -7.22 16.99 5.31
CA LEU A 78 -8.14 16.41 4.33
C LEU A 78 -8.81 15.19 4.94
N GLU A 79 -10.12 15.26 5.01
CA GLU A 79 -10.92 14.24 5.66
C GLU A 79 -11.62 13.36 4.63
N SER A 80 -11.44 12.05 4.78
CA SER A 80 -12.25 11.03 4.11
C SER A 80 -13.37 10.62 5.06
N VAL A 81 -14.59 10.85 4.63
CA VAL A 81 -15.81 10.40 5.31
C VAL A 81 -16.26 9.07 4.74
N SER A 82 -17.26 8.46 5.37
CA SER A 82 -17.92 7.27 4.86
C SER A 82 -18.31 7.44 3.40
N ALA A 83 -17.98 6.46 2.58
CA ALA A 83 -18.33 6.39 1.17
C ALA A 83 -19.02 5.05 0.90
N ASP A 84 -19.70 4.94 -0.23
CA ASP A 84 -20.28 3.67 -0.66
C ASP A 84 -19.19 2.59 -0.63
N GLY A 85 -19.49 1.48 0.01
CA GLY A 85 -18.58 0.34 0.17
C GLY A 85 -17.46 0.48 1.20
N PHE A 86 -17.26 1.65 1.83
CA PHE A 86 -16.29 1.80 2.93
C PHE A 86 -16.74 2.79 3.99
N HIS A 87 -16.57 2.43 5.27
CA HIS A 87 -16.52 3.38 6.38
C HIS A 87 -15.71 2.85 7.56
N LEU A 88 -15.06 3.77 8.29
CA LEU A 88 -14.44 3.48 9.57
C LEU A 88 -15.54 3.46 10.64
N ILE A 89 -15.76 2.30 11.26
CA ILE A 89 -16.80 2.12 12.28
C ILE A 89 -16.36 2.72 13.60
N ASP A 90 -15.19 2.29 14.08
CA ASP A 90 -14.60 2.70 15.36
C ASP A 90 -13.08 2.51 15.32
N SER A 91 -12.35 3.17 16.24
CA SER A 91 -10.92 2.97 16.43
C SER A 91 -10.55 3.06 17.90
N GLY A 92 -9.47 2.40 18.29
CA GLY A 92 -8.96 2.47 19.66
C GLY A 92 -8.06 1.30 20.03
N HIS A 93 -7.29 1.47 21.09
CA HIS A 93 -6.35 0.47 21.61
C HIS A 93 -5.41 -0.10 20.55
N GLY A 94 -4.96 0.76 19.60
CA GLY A 94 -4.06 0.36 18.53
C GLY A 94 -4.72 -0.43 17.40
N LEU A 95 -6.05 -0.39 17.29
CA LEU A 95 -6.85 -1.11 16.31
C LEU A 95 -7.85 -0.18 15.63
N LYS A 96 -8.35 -0.60 14.47
CA LYS A 96 -9.48 0.00 13.78
C LYS A 96 -10.44 -1.08 13.30
N LEU A 97 -11.74 -0.80 13.44
CA LEU A 97 -12.85 -1.59 12.95
C LEU A 97 -13.45 -0.89 11.75
N GLU A 98 -13.43 -1.54 10.60
CA GLU A 98 -13.80 -0.95 9.31
C GLU A 98 -14.84 -1.82 8.60
N GLN A 99 -15.71 -1.19 7.84
CA GLN A 99 -16.61 -1.86 6.90
C GLN A 99 -16.02 -1.75 5.49
N TYR A 100 -15.87 -2.88 4.82
CA TYR A 100 -15.46 -2.98 3.41
C TYR A 100 -16.49 -3.80 2.63
N GLY A 101 -17.42 -3.12 1.97
CA GLY A 101 -18.57 -3.76 1.37
C GLY A 101 -19.38 -4.54 2.43
N ASN A 102 -19.48 -5.84 2.26
CA ASN A 102 -20.25 -6.71 3.18
C ASN A 102 -19.45 -7.17 4.41
N TYR A 103 -18.14 -6.87 4.50
CA TYR A 103 -17.29 -7.43 5.57
C TYR A 103 -16.83 -6.37 6.56
N ARG A 104 -16.97 -6.71 7.86
CA ARG A 104 -16.36 -5.99 8.97
C ARG A 104 -14.96 -6.54 9.23
N ILE A 105 -13.98 -5.67 9.24
CA ILE A 105 -12.56 -6.04 9.31
C ILE A 105 -11.88 -5.31 10.45
N VAL A 106 -11.16 -6.04 11.30
CA VAL A 106 -10.28 -5.45 12.32
C VAL A 106 -8.83 -5.53 11.85
N ARG A 107 -8.14 -4.39 11.92
CA ARG A 107 -6.73 -4.27 11.56
C ARG A 107 -5.96 -3.45 12.59
N PRO A 108 -4.62 -3.66 12.74
CA PRO A 108 -3.77 -2.80 13.55
C PRO A 108 -3.73 -1.36 13.03
N GLU A 109 -3.77 -0.40 13.96
CA GLU A 109 -3.59 1.02 13.69
C GLU A 109 -2.93 1.71 14.89
N ALA A 110 -1.62 1.86 14.84
CA ALA A 110 -0.82 2.36 15.96
C ALA A 110 -1.18 3.78 16.39
N GLN A 111 -1.82 4.57 15.54
CA GLN A 111 -2.22 5.94 15.86
C GLN A 111 -3.53 6.04 16.64
N ALA A 112 -4.29 4.94 16.76
CA ALA A 112 -5.51 4.88 17.57
C ALA A 112 -5.19 4.69 19.06
N LEU A 113 -4.65 5.73 19.71
CA LEU A 113 -4.12 5.68 21.07
C LEU A 113 -5.19 5.75 22.18
N TRP A 114 -6.42 5.97 21.83
CA TRP A 114 -7.57 6.12 22.71
C TRP A 114 -8.32 4.81 22.89
N PRO A 115 -9.22 4.68 23.90
CA PRO A 115 -10.10 3.53 24.00
C PRO A 115 -11.18 3.54 22.92
N PRO A 116 -11.66 2.37 22.47
CA PRO A 116 -12.82 2.29 21.59
C PRO A 116 -14.04 3.00 22.15
N LEU A 117 -14.93 3.50 21.28
CA LEU A 117 -16.20 4.10 21.67
C LEU A 117 -17.32 3.07 21.75
N LEU A 118 -17.29 2.05 20.88
CA LEU A 118 -18.32 1.05 20.77
C LEU A 118 -18.03 -0.15 21.67
N ASP A 119 -19.12 -0.82 22.07
CA ASP A 119 -19.04 -2.01 22.92
C ASP A 119 -18.26 -3.15 22.26
N ASP A 120 -17.66 -4.00 23.10
CA ASP A 120 -16.92 -5.20 22.66
C ASP A 120 -17.72 -6.10 21.72
N LYS A 121 -19.05 -6.15 21.87
CA LYS A 121 -19.92 -6.93 20.98
C LYS A 121 -19.84 -6.50 19.52
N VAL A 122 -19.70 -5.19 19.27
CA VAL A 122 -19.57 -4.64 17.92
C VAL A 122 -18.22 -5.05 17.33
N TRP A 123 -17.15 -4.97 18.11
CA TRP A 123 -15.82 -5.43 17.70
C TRP A 123 -15.76 -6.94 17.46
N GLN A 124 -16.48 -7.72 18.29
CA GLN A 124 -16.57 -9.18 18.14
C GLN A 124 -17.39 -9.63 16.94
N SER A 125 -18.20 -8.74 16.34
CA SER A 125 -18.94 -9.01 15.11
C SER A 125 -18.07 -8.97 13.84
N ALA A 126 -16.77 -8.69 13.97
CA ALA A 126 -15.87 -8.64 12.82
C ALA A 126 -15.78 -9.99 12.11
N ASP A 127 -15.94 -9.97 10.79
CA ASP A 127 -15.84 -11.14 9.92
C ASP A 127 -14.40 -11.59 9.73
N ALA A 128 -13.46 -10.63 9.71
CA ALA A 128 -12.04 -10.88 9.53
C ALA A 128 -11.19 -10.03 10.48
N ILE A 129 -10.18 -10.65 11.07
CA ILE A 129 -9.23 -10.00 11.98
C ILE A 129 -7.82 -10.29 11.49
N PHE A 130 -7.06 -9.24 11.21
CA PHE A 130 -5.66 -9.39 10.88
C PHE A 130 -4.84 -9.59 12.15
N THR A 131 -4.02 -10.64 12.15
CA THR A 131 -3.12 -11.00 13.25
C THR A 131 -1.71 -11.11 12.71
N GLY A 132 -0.82 -10.25 13.18
CA GLY A 132 0.55 -10.21 12.70
C GLY A 132 1.30 -9.03 13.26
N ASP A 133 2.40 -8.70 12.63
CA ASP A 133 3.21 -7.54 12.97
C ASP A 133 2.39 -6.25 12.79
N THR A 134 2.59 -5.33 13.72
CA THR A 134 1.98 -4.00 13.67
C THR A 134 2.72 -3.06 12.72
N ASP A 135 3.95 -3.43 12.30
CA ASP A 135 4.68 -2.70 11.29
C ASP A 135 3.94 -2.74 9.96
N GLU A 136 4.04 -1.67 9.20
CA GLU A 136 3.29 -1.46 7.96
C GLU A 136 3.56 -2.56 6.92
N ASP A 137 4.83 -2.96 6.80
CA ASP A 137 5.28 -4.03 5.91
C ASP A 137 5.17 -5.42 6.58
N GLY A 138 4.60 -5.49 7.79
CA GLY A 138 4.50 -6.71 8.58
C GLY A 138 3.60 -7.74 7.91
N MET A 139 4.14 -8.93 7.72
CA MET A 139 3.35 -10.08 7.28
C MET A 139 2.53 -10.64 8.45
N GLY A 140 1.32 -11.09 8.14
CA GLY A 140 0.42 -11.65 9.12
C GLY A 140 -0.55 -12.64 8.51
N ARG A 141 -1.59 -12.94 9.28
CA ARG A 141 -2.64 -13.87 8.86
C ARG A 141 -4.01 -13.29 9.18
N TRP A 142 -4.95 -13.57 8.32
CA TRP A 142 -6.36 -13.30 8.57
C TRP A 142 -6.96 -14.45 9.36
N ARG A 143 -7.68 -14.10 10.41
CA ARG A 143 -8.52 -15.01 11.18
C ARG A 143 -9.98 -14.68 10.88
N PHE A 144 -10.79 -15.68 10.63
CA PHE A 144 -12.22 -15.57 10.32
C PHE A 144 -13.02 -16.16 11.48
N PRO A 145 -13.51 -15.32 12.43
CA PRO A 145 -14.12 -15.82 13.69
C PRO A 145 -15.41 -16.58 13.48
N HIS A 146 -16.21 -16.24 12.47
CA HIS A 146 -17.57 -16.74 12.32
C HIS A 146 -17.71 -17.77 11.20
N ALA A 147 -17.19 -17.47 10.02
CA ALA A 147 -17.25 -18.34 8.86
C ALA A 147 -16.01 -18.17 7.99
N ALA A 148 -15.62 -19.20 7.25
CA ALA A 148 -14.58 -19.08 6.24
C ALA A 148 -15.07 -18.13 5.13
N LEU A 149 -14.28 -17.12 4.81
CA LEU A 149 -14.58 -16.17 3.74
C LEU A 149 -13.80 -16.53 2.47
N GLY A 150 -14.31 -16.09 1.32
CA GLY A 150 -13.60 -16.15 0.06
C GLY A 150 -12.34 -15.28 0.07
N GLU A 151 -11.41 -15.59 -0.83
CA GLU A 151 -10.18 -14.80 -0.97
C GLU A 151 -10.47 -13.36 -1.40
N THR A 152 -11.51 -13.16 -2.21
CA THR A 152 -11.89 -11.87 -2.79
C THR A 152 -13.37 -11.58 -2.61
N TRP A 153 -13.72 -10.29 -2.58
CA TRP A 153 -15.11 -9.83 -2.58
C TRP A 153 -15.23 -8.50 -3.35
N PRO A 154 -16.40 -8.24 -3.97
CA PRO A 154 -16.62 -6.96 -4.64
C PRO A 154 -16.92 -5.86 -3.62
N LEU A 155 -16.48 -4.65 -3.94
CA LEU A 155 -16.85 -3.43 -3.24
C LEU A 155 -16.84 -2.26 -4.23
N GLU A 156 -17.65 -1.24 -3.94
CA GLU A 156 -17.77 -0.05 -4.75
C GLU A 156 -17.24 1.16 -4.02
N ILE A 157 -16.48 2.02 -4.69
CA ILE A 157 -16.06 3.32 -4.17
C ILE A 157 -16.15 4.34 -5.32
N MET A 158 -16.86 5.46 -5.09
CA MET A 158 -17.03 6.55 -6.06
C MET A 158 -17.69 6.11 -7.38
N GLY A 159 -18.55 5.08 -7.35
CA GLY A 159 -19.22 4.51 -8.52
C GLY A 159 -18.33 3.59 -9.35
N ILE A 160 -17.27 3.06 -8.78
CA ILE A 160 -16.33 2.15 -9.43
C ILE A 160 -16.21 0.87 -8.61
N ASP A 161 -16.35 -0.27 -9.28
CA ASP A 161 -16.24 -1.58 -8.67
C ASP A 161 -14.80 -2.02 -8.52
N PHE A 162 -14.46 -2.54 -7.35
CA PHE A 162 -13.15 -3.10 -7.01
C PHE A 162 -13.28 -4.45 -6.35
N LEU A 163 -12.18 -5.20 -6.37
CA LEU A 163 -12.02 -6.40 -5.56
C LEU A 163 -11.26 -6.08 -4.28
N GLY A 164 -11.90 -6.30 -3.13
CA GLY A 164 -11.19 -6.52 -1.89
C GLY A 164 -10.51 -7.88 -1.92
N ARG A 165 -9.34 -8.03 -1.25
CA ARG A 165 -8.62 -9.31 -1.22
C ARG A 165 -7.89 -9.48 0.10
N PHE A 166 -8.08 -10.65 0.74
CA PHE A 166 -7.28 -11.05 1.89
C PHE A 166 -5.93 -11.59 1.42
N THR A 167 -4.87 -10.90 1.81
CA THR A 167 -3.49 -11.25 1.45
C THR A 167 -2.67 -11.55 2.71
N SER A 168 -1.39 -11.87 2.57
CA SER A 168 -0.48 -11.96 3.72
C SER A 168 -0.18 -10.62 4.39
N PHE A 169 -0.66 -9.52 3.84
CA PHE A 169 -0.55 -8.17 4.39
C PHE A 169 -1.88 -7.71 4.97
N ARG A 170 -1.81 -6.70 5.85
CA ARG A 170 -3.02 -6.10 6.45
C ARG A 170 -3.88 -5.30 5.47
N HIS A 171 -3.33 -4.90 4.32
CA HIS A 171 -4.05 -4.14 3.31
C HIS A 171 -4.94 -5.04 2.46
N VAL A 172 -6.17 -4.59 2.23
CA VAL A 172 -7.19 -5.35 1.48
C VAL A 172 -7.37 -4.87 0.04
N GLY A 173 -6.43 -4.06 -0.46
CA GLY A 173 -6.43 -3.59 -1.85
C GLY A 173 -6.80 -2.13 -2.03
N ILE A 174 -7.26 -1.45 -0.99
CA ILE A 174 -7.68 -0.05 -1.03
C ILE A 174 -7.10 0.71 0.17
N PHE A 175 -6.76 1.97 -0.07
CA PHE A 175 -6.33 2.95 0.93
C PHE A 175 -7.39 4.07 1.00
N PRO A 176 -8.43 3.93 1.85
CA PRO A 176 -9.58 4.83 1.87
C PRO A 176 -9.25 6.28 2.24
N GLU A 177 -8.17 6.52 2.95
CA GLU A 177 -7.65 7.86 3.24
C GLU A 177 -7.35 8.67 1.98
N GLN A 178 -7.07 8.01 0.88
CA GLN A 178 -6.81 8.64 -0.42
C GLN A 178 -8.07 9.14 -1.13
N ILE A 179 -9.27 8.82 -0.65
CA ILE A 179 -10.55 9.22 -1.25
C ILE A 179 -10.59 10.73 -1.44
N ALA A 180 -10.09 11.51 -0.48
CA ALA A 180 -10.04 12.98 -0.57
C ALA A 180 -9.21 13.46 -1.78
N HIS A 181 -8.10 12.77 -2.10
CA HIS A 181 -7.31 13.07 -3.29
C HIS A 181 -7.99 12.61 -4.58
N TRP A 182 -8.66 11.46 -4.57
CA TRP A 182 -9.38 10.97 -5.75
C TRP A 182 -10.59 11.85 -6.08
N GLN A 183 -11.32 12.34 -5.08
CA GLN A 183 -12.40 13.31 -5.26
C GLN A 183 -11.88 14.60 -5.85
N TRP A 184 -10.83 15.18 -5.26
CA TRP A 184 -10.19 16.39 -5.78
C TRP A 184 -9.74 16.20 -7.24
N MET A 185 -9.04 15.11 -7.55
CA MET A 185 -8.57 14.82 -8.92
C MET A 185 -9.74 14.70 -9.90
N ARG A 186 -10.78 13.94 -9.53
CA ARG A 186 -12.00 13.81 -10.36
C ARG A 186 -12.64 15.16 -10.66
N ASP A 187 -12.78 16.01 -9.65
CA ASP A 187 -13.43 17.31 -9.77
C ASP A 187 -12.58 18.27 -10.62
N VAL A 188 -11.26 18.27 -10.46
CA VAL A 188 -10.32 19.01 -11.30
C VAL A 188 -10.39 18.55 -12.76
N LEU A 189 -10.40 17.24 -13.01
CA LEU A 189 -10.51 16.69 -14.36
C LEU A 189 -11.83 17.11 -15.03
N LYS A 190 -12.94 17.02 -14.32
CA LYS A 190 -14.27 17.46 -14.82
C LYS A 190 -14.30 18.97 -15.11
N ALA A 191 -13.80 19.79 -14.19
CA ALA A 191 -13.76 21.26 -14.36
C ALA A 191 -12.89 21.71 -15.54
N ASN A 192 -11.91 20.92 -15.94
CA ASN A 192 -11.00 21.24 -17.03
C ASN A 192 -11.30 20.43 -18.32
N GLU A 193 -12.43 19.73 -18.38
CA GLU A 193 -12.79 18.92 -19.55
C GLU A 193 -12.88 19.72 -20.84
N GLN A 194 -13.37 20.97 -20.79
CA GLN A 194 -13.49 21.85 -21.94
C GLN A 194 -12.13 22.39 -22.44
N LYS A 195 -11.07 22.36 -21.62
CA LYS A 195 -9.71 22.76 -22.03
C LYS A 195 -9.01 21.74 -22.94
N LYS A 196 -9.61 20.60 -23.16
CA LYS A 196 -9.01 19.43 -23.83
C LYS A 196 -8.62 19.62 -25.29
N ARG A 197 -8.96 20.68 -25.98
CA ARG A 197 -8.64 20.91 -27.40
C ARG A 197 -8.66 19.62 -28.27
N GLY A 198 -9.54 18.67 -27.95
CA GLY A 198 -9.65 17.38 -28.63
C GLY A 198 -8.82 16.23 -28.06
N GLU A 199 -7.89 16.46 -27.13
CA GLU A 199 -7.12 15.41 -26.47
C GLU A 199 -7.51 15.27 -24.98
N PRO A 200 -7.56 14.03 -24.42
CA PRO A 200 -7.84 13.83 -23.01
C PRO A 200 -6.68 14.34 -22.13
N LEU A 201 -7.02 14.84 -20.93
CA LEU A 201 -6.03 15.18 -19.91
C LEU A 201 -5.23 13.93 -19.52
N LYS A 202 -3.93 14.10 -19.32
CA LYS A 202 -3.01 13.00 -19.03
C LYS A 202 -2.73 12.92 -17.52
N VAL A 203 -3.01 11.77 -16.93
CA VAL A 203 -2.73 11.51 -15.52
C VAL A 203 -1.66 10.44 -15.38
N LEU A 204 -0.63 10.71 -14.59
CA LEU A 204 0.38 9.73 -14.18
C LEU A 204 0.11 9.34 -12.73
N ASN A 205 -0.02 8.04 -12.49
CA ASN A 205 -0.15 7.47 -11.14
C ASN A 205 1.05 6.56 -10.87
N LEU A 206 1.94 6.99 -10.00
CA LEU A 206 3.16 6.28 -9.58
C LEU A 206 2.89 5.54 -8.27
N PHE A 207 3.44 4.34 -8.13
CA PHE A 207 3.15 3.42 -7.02
C PHE A 207 1.65 3.14 -6.92
N GLY A 208 1.02 2.94 -8.08
CA GLY A 208 -0.43 3.00 -8.23
C GLY A 208 -1.18 1.79 -7.69
N TYR A 209 -0.47 0.75 -7.20
CA TYR A 209 -1.00 -0.45 -6.53
C TYR A 209 -2.14 -1.13 -7.32
N THR A 210 -3.33 -1.25 -6.74
CA THR A 210 -4.50 -1.92 -7.34
C THR A 210 -5.28 -1.07 -8.33
N GLY A 211 -4.81 0.17 -8.62
CA GLY A 211 -5.32 1.01 -9.68
C GLY A 211 -6.53 1.86 -9.34
N VAL A 212 -6.97 1.96 -8.08
CA VAL A 212 -8.18 2.71 -7.70
C VAL A 212 -8.13 4.14 -8.22
N ALA A 213 -7.08 4.91 -7.88
CA ALA A 213 -6.90 6.27 -8.38
C ALA A 213 -6.89 6.37 -9.91
N SER A 214 -6.25 5.38 -10.56
CA SER A 214 -6.18 5.32 -12.03
C SER A 214 -7.53 5.11 -12.67
N LEU A 215 -8.38 4.25 -12.09
CA LEU A 215 -9.72 3.99 -12.60
C LEU A 215 -10.66 5.17 -12.34
N VAL A 216 -10.54 5.85 -11.21
CA VAL A 216 -11.27 7.11 -10.94
C VAL A 216 -10.91 8.18 -11.99
N ALA A 217 -9.63 8.33 -12.33
CA ALA A 217 -9.19 9.27 -13.36
C ALA A 217 -9.71 8.87 -14.75
N ALA A 218 -9.64 7.58 -15.10
CA ALA A 218 -10.12 7.07 -16.38
C ALA A 218 -11.64 7.23 -16.54
N ALA A 219 -12.41 6.96 -15.47
CA ALA A 219 -13.84 7.20 -15.44
C ALA A 219 -14.19 8.69 -15.60
N ALA A 220 -13.34 9.60 -15.12
CA ALA A 220 -13.44 11.04 -15.35
C ALA A 220 -12.96 11.48 -16.74
N GLY A 221 -12.61 10.57 -17.64
CA GLY A 221 -12.24 10.84 -19.03
C GLY A 221 -10.77 11.19 -19.27
N ALA A 222 -9.87 10.89 -18.32
CA ALA A 222 -8.44 11.11 -18.51
C ALA A 222 -7.78 9.93 -19.26
N ALA A 223 -6.69 10.22 -19.97
CA ALA A 223 -5.73 9.21 -20.42
C ALA A 223 -4.74 8.93 -19.28
N VAL A 224 -4.72 7.70 -18.78
CA VAL A 224 -3.99 7.37 -17.57
C VAL A 224 -2.76 6.52 -17.88
N THR A 225 -1.64 6.87 -17.27
CA THR A 225 -0.47 6.00 -17.16
C THR A 225 -0.31 5.57 -15.71
N HIS A 226 -0.46 4.28 -15.48
CA HIS A 226 -0.33 3.65 -14.17
C HIS A 226 0.99 2.88 -14.09
N VAL A 227 1.79 3.17 -13.09
CA VAL A 227 3.11 2.56 -12.88
C VAL A 227 3.17 1.93 -11.50
N ASP A 228 3.48 0.65 -11.45
CA ASP A 228 3.75 -0.07 -10.22
C ASP A 228 4.83 -1.14 -10.45
N ALA A 229 5.69 -1.36 -9.47
CA ALA A 229 6.76 -2.35 -9.56
C ALA A 229 6.26 -3.80 -9.43
N SER A 230 5.09 -4.00 -8.84
CA SER A 230 4.51 -5.30 -8.55
C SER A 230 3.65 -5.83 -9.69
N LYS A 231 4.12 -6.91 -10.33
CA LYS A 231 3.31 -7.62 -11.34
C LYS A 231 1.95 -8.09 -10.80
N LYS A 232 1.89 -8.45 -9.50
CA LYS A 232 0.63 -8.86 -8.86
C LYS A 232 -0.33 -7.67 -8.72
N ALA A 233 0.17 -6.49 -8.32
CA ALA A 233 -0.63 -5.28 -8.23
C ALA A 233 -1.18 -4.87 -9.62
N ILE A 234 -0.35 -4.89 -10.65
CA ILE A 234 -0.78 -4.63 -12.04
C ILE A 234 -1.85 -5.65 -12.52
N GLY A 235 -1.70 -6.92 -12.17
CA GLY A 235 -2.72 -7.94 -12.46
C GLY A 235 -4.05 -7.61 -11.80
N TRP A 236 -4.03 -7.28 -10.52
CA TRP A 236 -5.21 -6.89 -9.74
C TRP A 236 -5.85 -5.60 -10.27
N ALA A 237 -5.04 -4.60 -10.65
CA ALA A 237 -5.54 -3.36 -11.25
C ALA A 237 -6.29 -3.60 -12.57
N ARG A 238 -5.83 -4.55 -13.39
CA ARG A 238 -6.53 -4.96 -14.61
C ARG A 238 -7.82 -5.71 -14.35
N GLU A 239 -7.84 -6.56 -13.31
CA GLU A 239 -9.07 -7.22 -12.86
C GLU A 239 -10.11 -6.18 -12.42
N ASN A 240 -9.69 -5.16 -11.66
CA ASN A 240 -10.52 -4.04 -11.24
C ASN A 240 -11.05 -3.24 -12.46
N GLN A 241 -10.22 -2.98 -13.46
CA GLN A 241 -10.64 -2.31 -14.70
C GLN A 241 -11.75 -3.10 -15.42
N ALA A 242 -11.60 -4.40 -15.52
CA ALA A 242 -12.59 -5.26 -16.16
C ALA A 242 -13.90 -5.30 -15.35
N LEU A 243 -13.80 -5.43 -14.01
CA LEU A 243 -14.96 -5.45 -13.11
C LEU A 243 -15.77 -4.15 -13.19
N SER A 244 -15.07 -3.00 -13.24
CA SER A 244 -15.70 -1.68 -13.32
C SER A 244 -16.32 -1.35 -14.68
N GLY A 245 -16.23 -2.23 -15.67
CA GLY A 245 -16.70 -1.94 -17.03
C GLY A 245 -15.92 -0.85 -17.77
N LEU A 246 -14.69 -0.55 -17.33
CA LEU A 246 -13.83 0.51 -17.87
C LEU A 246 -12.79 -0.03 -18.89
N GLY A 247 -13.02 -1.20 -19.46
CA GLY A 247 -12.08 -1.86 -20.38
C GLY A 247 -11.76 -1.05 -21.64
N ASP A 248 -12.66 -0.18 -22.07
CA ASP A 248 -12.51 0.73 -23.22
C ASP A 248 -11.72 2.02 -22.89
N LYS A 249 -11.49 2.30 -21.62
CA LYS A 249 -10.80 3.52 -21.19
C LYS A 249 -9.29 3.43 -21.40
N PRO A 250 -8.63 4.54 -21.78
CA PRO A 250 -7.21 4.56 -22.12
C PRO A 250 -6.33 4.53 -20.86
N VAL A 251 -6.10 3.33 -20.31
CA VAL A 251 -5.17 3.11 -19.20
C VAL A 251 -3.97 2.30 -19.65
N ARG A 252 -2.77 2.89 -19.54
CA ARG A 252 -1.49 2.20 -19.77
C ARG A 252 -1.00 1.59 -18.45
N TRP A 253 -1.06 0.29 -18.33
CA TRP A 253 -0.56 -0.46 -17.17
C TRP A 253 0.92 -0.81 -17.37
N ILE A 254 1.79 -0.24 -16.56
CA ILE A 254 3.25 -0.37 -16.64
C ILE A 254 3.77 -1.06 -15.38
N CYS A 255 4.39 -2.23 -15.56
CA CYS A 255 5.09 -2.93 -14.48
C CYS A 255 6.58 -2.56 -14.54
N GLU A 256 6.99 -1.54 -13.80
CA GLU A 256 8.35 -1.00 -13.82
C GLU A 256 8.67 -0.23 -12.53
N ASP A 257 9.97 -0.03 -12.27
CA ASP A 257 10.44 0.89 -11.26
C ASP A 257 10.04 2.33 -11.59
N ALA A 258 9.49 3.07 -10.62
CA ALA A 258 8.96 4.41 -10.82
C ALA A 258 10.03 5.41 -11.26
N MET A 259 11.24 5.36 -10.67
CA MET A 259 12.34 6.26 -11.01
C MET A 259 12.78 6.07 -12.46
N LYS A 260 13.02 4.83 -12.87
CA LYS A 260 13.38 4.49 -14.26
C LYS A 260 12.31 4.91 -15.25
N PHE A 261 11.03 4.73 -14.87
CA PHE A 261 9.92 5.16 -15.71
C PHE A 261 9.94 6.67 -15.92
N ILE A 262 10.02 7.46 -14.85
CA ILE A 262 9.98 8.93 -14.92
C ILE A 262 11.18 9.47 -15.71
N GLU A 263 12.40 8.98 -15.44
CA GLU A 263 13.61 9.35 -16.20
C GLU A 263 13.48 9.08 -17.69
N ARG A 264 12.78 8.01 -18.05
CA ARG A 264 12.52 7.70 -19.46
C ARG A 264 11.49 8.65 -20.07
N GLU A 265 10.43 9.01 -19.33
CA GLU A 265 9.43 9.98 -19.80
C GLU A 265 10.04 11.38 -19.95
N GLU A 266 10.91 11.79 -19.04
CA GLU A 266 11.69 13.04 -19.16
C GLU A 266 12.52 13.06 -20.46
N ARG A 267 13.33 12.02 -20.71
CA ARG A 267 14.14 11.93 -21.94
C ARG A 267 13.32 11.92 -23.23
N ARG A 268 12.05 11.45 -23.16
CA ARG A 268 11.11 11.43 -24.29
C ARG A 268 10.32 12.71 -24.47
N GLY A 269 10.43 13.65 -23.54
CA GLY A 269 9.65 14.87 -23.53
C GLY A 269 8.13 14.64 -23.34
N ASN A 270 7.75 13.56 -22.69
CA ASN A 270 6.36 13.32 -22.34
C ASN A 270 5.98 14.13 -21.11
N HIS A 271 4.77 14.76 -21.15
CA HIS A 271 4.29 15.61 -20.06
C HIS A 271 2.88 15.21 -19.64
N TYR A 272 2.57 15.50 -18.37
CA TYR A 272 1.33 15.15 -17.69
C TYR A 272 0.63 16.36 -17.10
N ASP A 273 -0.70 16.31 -17.04
CA ASP A 273 -1.55 17.34 -16.45
C ASP A 273 -1.66 17.18 -14.93
N ILE A 274 -1.72 15.93 -14.46
CA ILE A 274 -1.75 15.59 -13.03
C ILE A 274 -0.79 14.42 -12.78
N ILE A 275 -0.02 14.51 -11.70
CA ILE A 275 0.81 13.41 -11.22
C ILE A 275 0.38 13.09 -9.78
N LEU A 276 0.06 11.81 -9.52
CA LEU A 276 -0.15 11.25 -8.20
C LEU A 276 1.04 10.38 -7.85
N THR A 277 1.53 10.48 -6.63
CA THR A 277 2.61 9.62 -6.14
C THR A 277 2.40 9.27 -4.68
N ASP A 278 2.48 7.98 -4.37
CA ASP A 278 2.30 7.41 -3.03
C ASP A 278 3.41 6.39 -2.74
N PRO A 279 4.67 6.88 -2.64
CA PRO A 279 5.81 5.99 -2.51
C PRO A 279 5.83 5.30 -1.14
N PRO A 280 6.15 4.00 -1.10
CA PRO A 280 6.35 3.28 0.15
C PRO A 280 7.63 3.76 0.85
N LYS A 281 7.74 3.51 2.15
CA LYS A 281 8.97 3.77 2.91
C LYS A 281 10.17 3.01 2.33
N PHE A 282 9.94 1.75 1.92
CA PHE A 282 10.91 0.88 1.26
C PHE A 282 10.22 0.10 0.13
N GLY A 283 10.94 -0.17 -0.95
CA GLY A 283 10.41 -0.97 -2.05
C GLY A 283 11.51 -1.63 -2.89
N ARG A 284 11.09 -2.60 -3.70
CA ARG A 284 11.96 -3.23 -4.70
C ARG A 284 11.30 -3.17 -6.06
N GLY A 285 12.06 -2.72 -7.05
CA GLY A 285 11.66 -2.76 -8.44
C GLY A 285 11.70 -4.18 -9.02
N PRO A 286 11.08 -4.40 -10.18
CA PRO A 286 10.95 -5.71 -10.79
C PRO A 286 12.29 -6.33 -11.23
N ASN A 287 13.35 -5.55 -11.37
CA ASN A 287 14.69 -6.01 -11.75
C ASN A 287 15.70 -5.88 -10.60
N GLY A 288 15.23 -5.74 -9.35
CA GLY A 288 16.06 -5.66 -8.16
C GLY A 288 16.47 -4.22 -7.76
N GLU A 289 15.90 -3.21 -8.40
CA GLU A 289 16.02 -1.82 -7.96
C GLU A 289 15.62 -1.69 -6.50
N VAL A 290 16.27 -0.79 -5.77
CA VAL A 290 15.97 -0.55 -4.35
C VAL A 290 15.46 0.87 -4.21
N TRP A 291 14.29 1.01 -3.60
CA TRP A 291 13.68 2.27 -3.22
C TRP A 291 13.79 2.48 -1.72
N HIS A 292 14.32 3.62 -1.31
CA HIS A 292 14.28 4.15 0.05
C HIS A 292 13.71 5.56 0.01
N LEU A 293 12.63 5.81 0.73
CA LEU A 293 11.88 7.07 0.64
C LEU A 293 12.78 8.29 0.82
N PHE A 294 13.48 8.40 1.95
CA PHE A 294 14.30 9.59 2.26
C PHE A 294 15.53 9.78 1.38
N GLU A 295 15.97 8.73 0.70
CA GLU A 295 17.11 8.79 -0.23
C GLU A 295 16.68 9.27 -1.62
N HIS A 296 15.51 8.80 -2.10
CA HIS A 296 15.09 8.96 -3.48
C HIS A 296 14.00 10.01 -3.68
N LEU A 297 13.24 10.34 -2.63
CA LEU A 297 12.09 11.24 -2.73
C LEU A 297 12.42 12.62 -3.31
N PRO A 298 13.55 13.30 -2.92
CA PRO A 298 13.86 14.59 -3.50
C PRO A 298 14.06 14.51 -5.03
N ARG A 299 14.84 13.53 -5.50
CA ARG A 299 15.08 13.31 -6.94
C ARG A 299 13.81 12.91 -7.68
N MET A 300 12.96 12.08 -7.07
CA MET A 300 11.69 11.68 -7.67
C MET A 300 10.77 12.87 -7.90
N LEU A 301 10.62 13.76 -6.92
CA LEU A 301 9.78 14.95 -7.06
C LEU A 301 10.34 15.93 -8.09
N ASP A 302 11.67 16.07 -8.17
CA ASP A 302 12.34 16.88 -9.20
C ASP A 302 12.03 16.35 -10.61
N LEU A 303 12.10 15.05 -10.80
CA LEU A 303 11.72 14.38 -12.05
C LEU A 303 10.20 14.51 -12.33
N CYS A 304 9.35 14.37 -11.31
CA CYS A 304 7.91 14.62 -11.49
C CYS A 304 7.64 16.04 -11.98
N ARG A 305 8.33 17.03 -11.38
CA ARG A 305 8.22 18.42 -11.84
C ARG A 305 8.65 18.60 -13.29
N SER A 306 9.77 17.98 -13.73
CA SER A 306 10.28 18.12 -15.10
C SER A 306 9.33 17.59 -16.18
N ILE A 307 8.44 16.64 -15.81
CA ILE A 307 7.44 16.06 -16.70
C ILE A 307 6.03 16.60 -16.47
N LEU A 308 5.86 17.64 -15.66
CA LEU A 308 4.60 18.39 -15.61
C LEU A 308 4.49 19.30 -16.83
N LYS A 309 3.29 19.45 -17.36
CA LYS A 309 3.00 20.51 -18.35
C LYS A 309 3.16 21.89 -17.73
N PRO A 310 3.49 22.94 -18.52
CA PRO A 310 3.53 24.31 -18.01
C PRO A 310 2.20 24.78 -17.39
N ASP A 311 1.08 24.25 -17.89
CA ASP A 311 -0.30 24.51 -17.44
C ASP A 311 -0.86 23.32 -16.65
N ALA A 312 0.00 22.53 -15.99
CA ALA A 312 -0.40 21.37 -15.20
C ALA A 312 -1.41 21.73 -14.10
N LEU A 313 -2.21 20.75 -13.73
CA LEU A 313 -3.32 20.89 -12.80
C LEU A 313 -3.00 20.40 -11.37
N GLY A 314 -1.92 19.64 -11.20
CA GLY A 314 -1.49 19.24 -9.86
C GLY A 314 -0.39 18.19 -9.80
N LEU A 315 0.34 18.23 -8.68
CA LEU A 315 1.29 17.22 -8.24
C LEU A 315 0.93 16.84 -6.81
N VAL A 316 0.61 15.57 -6.58
CA VAL A 316 0.22 15.05 -5.26
C VAL A 316 1.26 14.06 -4.77
N LEU A 317 1.76 14.30 -3.57
CA LEU A 317 2.57 13.36 -2.81
C LEU A 317 1.79 12.95 -1.56
N THR A 318 1.60 11.66 -1.38
CA THR A 318 1.17 11.06 -0.12
C THR A 318 2.34 10.32 0.50
N ALA A 319 2.45 10.35 1.81
CA ALA A 319 3.50 9.65 2.55
C ALA A 319 2.86 8.95 3.76
N TYR A 320 2.65 7.65 3.64
CA TYR A 320 2.01 6.84 4.66
C TYR A 320 3.02 6.41 5.73
N SER A 321 2.59 6.50 7.00
CA SER A 321 3.31 5.92 8.17
C SER A 321 4.82 6.25 8.28
N ILE A 322 5.24 7.44 7.83
CA ILE A 322 6.64 7.86 7.94
C ILE A 322 6.92 8.57 9.25
N ARG A 323 8.14 8.41 9.77
CA ARG A 323 8.63 9.17 10.93
C ARG A 323 9.20 10.51 10.47
N ALA A 324 8.33 11.40 10.02
CA ALA A 324 8.67 12.76 9.63
C ALA A 324 7.54 13.70 10.02
N SER A 325 7.85 14.98 10.14
CA SER A 325 6.84 16.02 10.21
C SER A 325 6.27 16.28 8.82
N PHE A 326 5.01 16.62 8.70
CA PHE A 326 4.44 17.07 7.45
C PHE A 326 5.19 18.30 6.87
N TYR A 327 5.80 19.14 7.72
CA TYR A 327 6.65 20.25 7.28
C TYR A 327 7.84 19.80 6.43
N SER A 328 8.46 18.64 6.72
CA SER A 328 9.55 18.14 5.89
C SER A 328 9.10 17.82 4.46
N VAL A 329 7.89 17.27 4.33
CA VAL A 329 7.26 16.96 3.04
C VAL A 329 6.81 18.25 2.36
N HIS A 330 6.27 19.19 3.13
CA HIS A 330 5.86 20.51 2.67
C HIS A 330 7.05 21.30 2.09
N GLU A 331 8.12 21.47 2.86
CA GLU A 331 9.30 22.23 2.44
C GLU A 331 9.93 21.61 1.17
N LEU A 332 9.99 20.28 1.10
CA LEU A 332 10.48 19.62 -0.08
C LEU A 332 9.60 19.92 -1.32
N MET A 333 8.28 19.91 -1.18
CA MET A 333 7.37 20.27 -2.27
C MET A 333 7.51 21.75 -2.66
N MET A 334 7.63 22.66 -1.66
CA MET A 334 7.84 24.08 -1.90
C MET A 334 9.13 24.36 -2.69
N GLU A 335 10.23 23.70 -2.34
CA GLU A 335 11.51 23.86 -3.05
C GLU A 335 11.48 23.17 -4.43
N THR A 336 10.82 22.02 -4.54
CA THR A 336 10.59 21.35 -5.82
C THR A 336 9.85 22.26 -6.80
N MET A 337 8.81 22.93 -6.34
CA MET A 337 7.94 23.78 -7.19
C MET A 337 8.36 25.25 -7.25
N ARG A 338 9.52 25.62 -6.69
CA ARG A 338 10.08 26.97 -6.78
C ARG A 338 10.16 27.41 -8.25
N GLY A 339 9.67 28.64 -8.54
CA GLY A 339 9.63 29.21 -9.90
C GLY A 339 8.50 28.64 -10.79
N PHE A 340 7.71 27.66 -10.31
CA PHE A 340 6.58 27.13 -11.08
C PHE A 340 5.26 27.90 -10.80
N GLY A 341 5.23 28.73 -9.74
CA GLY A 341 4.04 29.39 -9.26
C GLY A 341 3.07 28.46 -8.53
N GLY A 342 1.80 28.89 -8.39
CA GLY A 342 0.78 28.06 -7.75
C GLY A 342 0.81 28.09 -6.23
N ILE A 343 0.18 27.08 -5.63
CA ILE A 343 -0.03 26.96 -4.19
C ILE A 343 0.35 25.55 -3.75
N VAL A 344 1.08 25.42 -2.65
CA VAL A 344 1.32 24.13 -1.98
C VAL A 344 0.41 24.02 -0.77
N GLU A 345 -0.39 22.98 -0.74
CA GLU A 345 -1.24 22.60 0.40
C GLU A 345 -0.62 21.36 1.05
N SER A 346 -0.49 21.38 2.37
CA SER A 346 0.11 20.24 3.09
C SER A 346 -0.52 20.04 4.45
N GLY A 347 -0.47 18.81 4.93
CA GLY A 347 -1.02 18.43 6.23
C GLY A 347 -1.21 16.92 6.32
N GLU A 348 -2.37 16.53 6.83
CA GLU A 348 -2.68 15.12 7.09
C GLU A 348 -3.95 14.66 6.36
N LEU A 349 -3.95 13.39 5.95
CA LEU A 349 -5.13 12.66 5.55
C LEU A 349 -5.70 11.97 6.79
N VAL A 350 -6.97 12.19 7.05
CA VAL A 350 -7.67 11.56 8.16
C VAL A 350 -8.91 10.82 7.67
N ILE A 351 -9.26 9.75 8.37
CA ILE A 351 -10.52 9.05 8.16
C ILE A 351 -11.43 9.33 9.35
N ARG A 352 -12.66 9.78 9.08
CA ARG A 352 -13.67 10.03 10.11
C ARG A 352 -14.40 8.73 10.46
N GLU A 353 -14.49 8.42 11.77
CA GLU A 353 -15.39 7.38 12.24
C GLU A 353 -16.84 7.73 11.87
N GLY A 354 -17.59 6.76 11.41
CA GLY A 354 -18.99 6.89 11.03
C GLY A 354 -19.97 6.07 11.89
N GLY A 355 -19.46 5.39 12.94
CA GLY A 355 -20.26 4.46 13.70
C GLY A 355 -20.70 3.22 12.90
N GLU A 356 -21.61 2.44 13.44
CA GLU A 356 -22.08 1.22 12.77
C GLU A 356 -22.90 1.51 11.50
N ASP A 357 -23.58 2.66 11.46
CA ASP A 357 -24.42 3.09 10.33
C ASP A 357 -23.67 3.87 9.25
N GLY A 358 -22.37 4.16 9.46
CA GLY A 358 -21.56 4.97 8.59
C GLY A 358 -21.94 6.46 8.55
N LYS A 359 -22.86 6.91 9.43
CA LYS A 359 -23.45 8.26 9.38
C LYS A 359 -23.27 9.06 10.67
N THR A 360 -22.91 8.38 11.76
CA THR A 360 -22.70 9.00 13.07
C THR A 360 -21.27 9.50 13.19
N PRO A 361 -20.95 10.81 12.98
CA PRO A 361 -19.59 11.30 12.99
C PRO A 361 -18.93 11.09 14.36
N GLY A 362 -17.80 10.41 14.36
CA GLY A 362 -16.95 10.18 15.52
C GLY A 362 -15.60 10.91 15.42
N ARG A 363 -14.56 10.26 15.93
CA ARG A 363 -13.20 10.79 15.92
C ARG A 363 -12.58 10.72 14.54
N ALA A 364 -11.60 11.58 14.29
CA ALA A 364 -10.76 11.50 13.10
C ALA A 364 -9.49 10.73 13.42
N LEU A 365 -9.18 9.73 12.61
CA LEU A 365 -7.97 8.92 12.68
C LEU A 365 -6.99 9.41 11.62
N SER A 366 -5.86 9.95 12.02
CA SER A 366 -4.78 10.32 11.08
C SER A 366 -4.12 9.06 10.52
N THR A 367 -3.85 9.08 9.21
CA THR A 367 -3.29 7.92 8.51
C THR A 367 -2.04 8.26 7.72
N SER A 368 -2.02 9.41 7.03
CA SER A 368 -0.93 9.79 6.13
C SER A 368 -0.64 11.27 6.18
N LEU A 369 0.59 11.63 5.83
CA LEU A 369 0.97 13.00 5.49
C LEU A 369 0.82 13.23 4.00
N TYR A 370 0.55 14.47 3.59
CA TYR A 370 0.54 14.82 2.18
C TYR A 370 1.12 16.20 1.90
N ALA A 371 1.60 16.38 0.67
CA ALA A 371 1.82 17.69 0.07
C ALA A 371 1.23 17.70 -1.35
N ARG A 372 0.46 18.72 -1.67
CA ARG A 372 -0.18 18.87 -2.98
C ARG A 372 0.09 20.25 -3.53
N TRP A 373 0.75 20.30 -4.69
CA TRP A 373 0.84 21.53 -5.49
C TRP A 373 -0.36 21.62 -6.44
N VAL A 374 -0.95 22.81 -6.54
CA VAL A 374 -2.03 23.16 -7.48
C VAL A 374 -1.72 24.49 -8.15
N PRO A 375 -2.20 24.76 -9.38
CA PRO A 375 -2.07 26.08 -9.99
C PRO A 375 -2.80 27.15 -9.17
N ALA A 376 -2.43 28.44 -9.34
CA ALA A 376 -3.02 29.60 -8.67
C ALA A 376 -4.46 29.84 -9.12
#